data_3521a1f013ddaec2b3a272540fa51ca2
#
_entry.id   3521a1f013ddaec2b3a272540fa51ca2
#
_cell.length_a   1.000
_cell.length_b   1.000
_cell.length_c   1.000
_cell.angle_alpha   90.00
_cell.angle_beta   90.00
_cell.angle_gamma   90.00
#
_symmetry.space_group_name_H-M   'P 1'
#
loop_
_entity.id
_entity.type
_entity.pdbx_description
1 polymer ?
#
loop_
_entity_poly.entity_id
_entity_poly.type
_entity_poly.pdbx_seq_one_letter_code
_entity_poly.pdbx_strand_id
1 'polypeptide(L)'
;MLLAVLLCGCGGAQTDGEAVRTHFDALPGFEAHLKILSDLGQSVLEYEMDYVYNKEDTDSFTITAPESLSGIGGTIAGTDSASFTLQYDGLSLDDAMPQRTGLTPADAMFCLLDDLRTGEPAQVWSESASGTELAALKYEYDSEDGKIEKQVWLTRQGLQPVYAELYADGTRVLTIQVTEYRET
;
A
#
# COMPACT_ATOMS: atom_id res chain seq x y z
N MET A 1 29.14 -7.63 48.26
CA MET A 1 27.72 -7.90 47.98
C MET A 1 27.39 -7.19 46.69
N LEU A 2 27.44 -7.96 45.59
CA LEU A 2 27.26 -7.38 44.22
C LEU A 2 25.79 -7.54 43.83
N LEU A 3 25.08 -6.45 43.66
CA LEU A 3 23.67 -6.42 43.27
C LEU A 3 23.60 -6.46 41.74
N ALA A 4 23.28 -7.64 41.19
CA ALA A 4 23.03 -7.79 39.75
C ALA A 4 21.60 -7.32 39.46
N VAL A 5 21.46 -6.19 38.80
CA VAL A 5 20.20 -5.70 38.26
C VAL A 5 19.94 -6.43 36.95
N LEU A 6 19.04 -7.41 36.97
CA LEU A 6 18.50 -8.04 35.76
C LEU A 6 17.51 -7.08 35.12
N LEU A 7 17.93 -6.40 34.08
CA LEU A 7 17.05 -5.70 33.14
C LEU A 7 16.30 -6.77 32.32
N CYS A 8 15.11 -7.16 32.77
CA CYS A 8 14.15 -7.84 31.93
C CYS A 8 13.67 -6.86 30.87
N GLY A 9 14.35 -6.81 29.73
CA GLY A 9 13.82 -6.21 28.53
C GLY A 9 12.63 -7.06 28.08
N CYS A 10 11.41 -6.52 28.12
CA CYS A 10 10.28 -7.06 27.37
C CYS A 10 10.60 -6.93 25.88
N GLY A 11 11.25 -7.94 25.33
CA GLY A 11 11.45 -8.10 23.91
C GLY A 11 10.14 -8.59 23.27
N GLY A 12 9.20 -7.69 23.01
CA GLY A 12 8.23 -7.93 21.95
C GLY A 12 9.02 -8.09 20.64
N ALA A 13 8.80 -9.17 19.91
CA ALA A 13 9.46 -9.36 18.62
C ALA A 13 9.21 -8.11 17.76
N GLN A 14 10.27 -7.38 17.48
CA GLN A 14 10.19 -6.19 16.65
C GLN A 14 9.96 -6.69 15.22
N THR A 15 8.84 -6.27 14.60
CA THR A 15 8.64 -6.50 13.18
C THR A 15 9.73 -5.74 12.46
N ASP A 16 10.51 -6.42 11.65
CA ASP A 16 11.55 -5.84 10.81
C ASP A 16 11.15 -5.88 9.34
N GLY A 17 11.83 -5.11 8.50
CA GLY A 17 11.54 -5.05 7.08
C GLY A 17 11.70 -6.39 6.35
N GLU A 18 12.60 -7.26 6.84
CA GLU A 18 12.83 -8.59 6.26
C GLU A 18 11.63 -9.52 6.52
N ALA A 19 11.07 -9.50 7.74
CA ALA A 19 9.88 -10.28 8.07
C ALA A 19 8.68 -9.85 7.20
N VAL A 20 8.52 -8.55 6.94
CA VAL A 20 7.47 -8.02 6.07
C VAL A 20 7.68 -8.48 4.62
N ARG A 21 8.89 -8.33 4.07
CA ARG A 21 9.19 -8.82 2.70
C ARG A 21 8.92 -10.31 2.56
N THR A 22 9.38 -11.10 3.52
CA THR A 22 9.17 -12.55 3.51
C THR A 22 7.70 -12.91 3.51
N HIS A 23 6.88 -12.21 4.31
CA HIS A 23 5.43 -12.43 4.36
C HIS A 23 4.79 -12.11 3.00
N PHE A 24 5.02 -10.89 2.46
CA PHE A 24 4.39 -10.47 1.22
C PHE A 24 4.92 -11.21 -0.01
N ASP A 25 6.19 -11.66 0.02
CA ASP A 25 6.71 -12.54 -1.03
C ASP A 25 6.10 -13.95 -0.98
N ALA A 26 5.71 -14.44 0.19
CA ALA A 26 5.04 -15.74 0.33
C ALA A 26 3.53 -15.66 0.04
N LEU A 27 2.91 -14.48 0.10
CA LEU A 27 1.47 -14.28 -0.04
C LEU A 27 1.00 -14.56 -1.47
N PRO A 28 0.10 -15.55 -1.70
CA PRO A 28 -0.35 -15.88 -3.06
C PRO A 28 -1.33 -14.88 -3.62
N GLY A 29 -2.18 -14.28 -2.78
CA GLY A 29 -3.17 -13.29 -3.19
C GLY A 29 -4.03 -12.81 -2.03
N PHE A 30 -4.78 -11.74 -2.27
CA PHE A 30 -5.83 -11.25 -1.38
C PHE A 30 -6.87 -10.44 -2.15
N GLU A 31 -8.03 -10.28 -1.54
CA GLU A 31 -9.05 -9.33 -1.92
C GLU A 31 -9.17 -8.26 -0.83
N ALA A 32 -9.33 -7.00 -1.21
CA ALA A 32 -9.49 -5.89 -0.29
C ALA A 32 -10.49 -4.87 -0.79
N HIS A 33 -11.24 -4.23 0.14
CA HIS A 33 -11.98 -3.02 -0.14
C HIS A 33 -11.22 -1.82 0.41
N LEU A 34 -10.98 -0.83 -0.45
CA LEU A 34 -10.15 0.34 -0.19
C LEU A 34 -10.97 1.61 -0.20
N LYS A 35 -10.73 2.51 0.76
CA LYS A 35 -11.12 3.92 0.70
C LYS A 35 -9.87 4.75 0.45
N ILE A 36 -9.90 5.52 -0.62
CA ILE A 36 -8.74 6.31 -1.07
C ILE A 36 -9.14 7.78 -1.10
N LEU A 37 -8.38 8.61 -0.38
CA LEU A 37 -8.47 10.07 -0.51
C LEU A 37 -7.31 10.55 -1.37
N SER A 38 -7.62 11.27 -2.46
CA SER A 38 -6.64 11.90 -3.33
C SER A 38 -6.71 13.42 -3.15
N ASP A 39 -5.64 14.01 -2.63
CA ASP A 39 -5.50 15.45 -2.45
C ASP A 39 -4.79 16.05 -3.67
N LEU A 40 -5.54 16.79 -4.47
CA LEU A 40 -5.05 17.50 -5.66
C LEU A 40 -4.68 18.95 -5.36
N GLY A 41 -4.59 19.34 -4.08
CA GLY A 41 -4.27 20.69 -3.62
C GLY A 41 -5.44 21.68 -3.64
N GLN A 42 -6.31 21.62 -4.63
CA GLN A 42 -7.52 22.46 -4.73
C GLN A 42 -8.81 21.70 -4.40
N SER A 43 -8.76 20.39 -4.45
CA SER A 43 -9.87 19.50 -4.16
C SER A 43 -9.36 18.18 -3.60
N VAL A 44 -10.13 17.59 -2.69
CA VAL A 44 -9.95 16.24 -2.20
C VAL A 44 -11.03 15.37 -2.83
N LEU A 45 -10.63 14.29 -3.49
CA LEU A 45 -11.54 13.31 -4.06
C LEU A 45 -11.46 12.02 -3.25
N GLU A 46 -12.63 11.45 -2.96
CA GLU A 46 -12.76 10.18 -2.26
C GLU A 46 -13.20 9.11 -3.26
N TYR A 47 -12.50 7.98 -3.22
CA TYR A 47 -12.78 6.79 -4.02
C TYR A 47 -13.03 5.59 -3.10
N GLU A 48 -13.96 4.73 -3.48
CA GLU A 48 -14.04 3.37 -2.97
C GLU A 48 -13.69 2.41 -4.10
N MET A 49 -12.96 1.34 -3.78
CA MET A 49 -12.37 0.46 -4.78
C MET A 49 -12.28 -0.96 -4.23
N ASP A 50 -12.71 -1.93 -5.01
CA ASP A 50 -12.37 -3.34 -4.80
C ASP A 50 -11.04 -3.62 -5.48
N TYR A 51 -10.12 -4.25 -4.78
CA TYR A 51 -8.78 -4.59 -5.24
C TYR A 51 -8.50 -6.07 -5.05
N VAL A 52 -7.96 -6.70 -6.08
CA VAL A 52 -7.55 -8.12 -6.05
C VAL A 52 -6.07 -8.19 -6.39
N TYR A 53 -5.28 -8.63 -5.43
CA TYR A 53 -3.88 -9.00 -5.65
C TYR A 53 -3.77 -10.46 -6.07
N ASN A 54 -2.99 -10.74 -7.10
CA ASN A 54 -2.67 -12.10 -7.56
C ASN A 54 -1.20 -12.20 -7.95
N LYS A 55 -0.40 -12.87 -7.10
CA LYS A 55 1.04 -13.01 -7.30
C LYS A 55 1.43 -13.67 -8.63
N GLU A 56 0.63 -14.61 -9.11
CA GLU A 56 0.96 -15.47 -10.28
C GLU A 56 0.43 -14.87 -11.60
N ASP A 57 -0.40 -13.80 -11.52
CA ASP A 57 -1.08 -13.25 -12.69
C ASP A 57 -1.06 -11.72 -12.66
N THR A 58 -2.20 -11.09 -12.78
CA THR A 58 -2.39 -9.65 -12.79
C THR A 58 -3.19 -9.20 -11.57
N ASP A 59 -2.80 -8.08 -11.00
CA ASP A 59 -3.66 -7.37 -10.06
C ASP A 59 -4.82 -6.73 -10.82
N SER A 60 -5.97 -6.66 -10.18
CA SER A 60 -7.13 -5.97 -10.73
C SER A 60 -7.81 -5.09 -9.71
N PHE A 61 -8.48 -4.05 -10.19
CA PHE A 61 -9.30 -3.20 -9.36
C PHE A 61 -10.59 -2.80 -10.07
N THR A 62 -11.60 -2.42 -9.28
CA THR A 62 -12.83 -1.82 -9.77
C THR A 62 -13.24 -0.68 -8.84
N ILE A 63 -13.45 0.52 -9.38
CA ILE A 63 -13.97 1.67 -8.64
C ILE A 63 -15.45 1.44 -8.37
N THR A 64 -15.85 1.51 -7.10
CA THR A 64 -17.23 1.34 -6.64
C THR A 64 -17.88 2.67 -6.26
N ALA A 65 -17.08 3.67 -5.87
CA ALA A 65 -17.52 5.05 -5.62
C ALA A 65 -16.42 6.05 -6.04
N PRO A 66 -16.78 7.29 -6.41
CA PRO A 66 -18.14 7.85 -6.52
C PRO A 66 -18.93 7.26 -7.72
N GLU A 67 -20.24 7.43 -7.71
CA GLU A 67 -21.14 6.89 -8.75
C GLU A 67 -20.71 7.28 -10.18
N SER A 68 -20.17 8.49 -10.35
CA SER A 68 -19.68 9.00 -11.64
C SER A 68 -18.47 8.25 -12.21
N LEU A 69 -17.77 7.48 -11.40
CA LEU A 69 -16.59 6.68 -11.77
C LEU A 69 -16.81 5.18 -11.53
N SER A 70 -17.95 4.81 -10.94
CA SER A 70 -18.28 3.42 -10.64
C SER A 70 -18.30 2.58 -11.90
N GLY A 71 -17.66 1.40 -11.83
CA GLY A 71 -17.51 0.47 -12.94
C GLY A 71 -16.26 0.71 -13.79
N ILE A 72 -15.49 1.77 -13.54
CA ILE A 72 -14.13 1.86 -14.08
C ILE A 72 -13.30 0.79 -13.38
N GLY A 73 -12.70 -0.09 -14.16
CA GLY A 73 -11.80 -1.11 -13.69
C GLY A 73 -10.45 -1.02 -14.36
N GLY A 74 -9.51 -1.81 -13.88
CA GLY A 74 -8.21 -1.94 -14.50
C GLY A 74 -7.49 -3.20 -14.08
N THR A 75 -6.47 -3.53 -14.86
CA THR A 75 -5.53 -4.60 -14.57
C THR A 75 -4.11 -4.06 -14.64
N ILE A 76 -3.27 -4.53 -13.73
CA ILE A 76 -1.87 -4.15 -13.64
C ILE A 76 -1.04 -5.43 -13.59
N ALA A 77 -0.07 -5.56 -14.50
CA ALA A 77 0.79 -6.73 -14.58
C ALA A 77 2.27 -6.30 -14.72
N GLY A 78 3.16 -7.14 -14.20
CA GLY A 78 4.60 -6.92 -14.26
C GLY A 78 5.15 -6.14 -13.07
N THR A 79 6.48 -6.08 -12.98
CA THR A 79 7.21 -5.35 -11.92
C THR A 79 7.99 -4.18 -12.50
N ASP A 80 8.93 -4.43 -13.41
CA ASP A 80 9.82 -3.39 -13.96
C ASP A 80 9.22 -2.63 -15.16
N SER A 81 8.21 -3.22 -15.79
CA SER A 81 7.52 -2.63 -16.95
C SER A 81 6.04 -2.96 -16.81
N ALA A 82 5.45 -2.40 -15.77
CA ALA A 82 4.06 -2.67 -15.46
C ALA A 82 3.16 -2.33 -16.66
N SER A 83 2.43 -3.31 -17.14
CA SER A 83 1.37 -3.13 -18.12
C SER A 83 0.12 -2.70 -17.37
N PHE A 84 -0.44 -1.56 -17.73
CA PHE A 84 -1.62 -1.01 -17.10
C PHE A 84 -2.73 -0.82 -18.12
N THR A 85 -3.85 -1.48 -17.89
CA THR A 85 -5.03 -1.41 -18.77
C THR A 85 -6.20 -0.89 -17.97
N LEU A 86 -6.82 0.21 -18.41
CA LEU A 86 -8.09 0.70 -17.91
C LEU A 86 -9.24 0.17 -18.74
N GLN A 87 -10.36 -0.12 -18.08
CA GLN A 87 -11.58 -0.65 -18.70
C GLN A 87 -12.80 0.11 -18.20
N TYR A 88 -13.68 0.48 -19.12
CA TYR A 88 -14.98 1.08 -18.79
C TYR A 88 -15.98 0.83 -19.92
N ASP A 89 -17.15 0.30 -19.60
CA ASP A 89 -18.28 0.07 -20.52
C ASP A 89 -17.85 -0.63 -21.84
N GLY A 90 -16.99 -1.64 -21.73
CA GLY A 90 -16.51 -2.41 -22.88
C GLY A 90 -15.40 -1.73 -23.70
N LEU A 91 -14.96 -0.53 -23.29
CA LEU A 91 -13.78 0.13 -23.84
C LEU A 91 -12.56 -0.25 -23.02
N SER A 92 -11.41 -0.37 -23.70
CA SER A 92 -10.10 -0.62 -23.08
C SER A 92 -9.10 0.44 -23.51
N LEU A 93 -8.31 0.91 -22.57
CA LEU A 93 -7.18 1.79 -22.79
C LEU A 93 -5.93 1.12 -22.21
N ASP A 94 -5.08 0.62 -23.11
CA ASP A 94 -3.83 -0.03 -22.75
C ASP A 94 -2.70 1.00 -22.55
N ASP A 95 -1.66 0.60 -21.81
CA ASP A 95 -0.49 1.42 -21.52
C ASP A 95 -0.83 2.76 -20.82
N ALA A 96 -1.84 2.75 -19.96
CA ALA A 96 -2.34 3.93 -19.26
C ALA A 96 -1.56 4.28 -17.98
N MET A 97 -0.29 3.84 -17.86
CA MET A 97 0.52 4.10 -16.66
C MET A 97 0.67 5.59 -16.35
N PRO A 98 0.44 6.02 -15.12
CA PRO A 98 0.68 7.38 -14.69
C PRO A 98 2.16 7.77 -14.79
N GLN A 99 2.44 9.07 -15.01
CA GLN A 99 3.82 9.58 -15.02
C GLN A 99 4.53 9.41 -13.67
N ARG A 100 3.78 9.52 -12.56
CA ARG A 100 4.29 9.28 -11.20
C ARG A 100 3.72 7.98 -10.69
N THR A 101 4.48 6.93 -10.83
CA THR A 101 4.09 5.58 -10.44
C THR A 101 3.81 5.49 -8.93
N GLY A 102 2.62 5.03 -8.57
CA GLY A 102 2.18 4.84 -7.19
C GLY A 102 1.55 6.07 -6.52
N LEU A 103 1.35 7.18 -7.24
CA LEU A 103 0.76 8.40 -6.69
C LEU A 103 -0.66 8.69 -7.23
N THR A 104 -1.28 7.72 -7.87
CA THR A 104 -2.68 7.82 -8.30
C THR A 104 -3.55 6.76 -7.62
N PRO A 105 -4.86 6.98 -7.45
CA PRO A 105 -5.73 5.97 -6.85
C PRO A 105 -5.67 4.60 -7.54
N ALA A 106 -5.40 4.60 -8.86
CA ALA A 106 -5.42 3.38 -9.66
C ALA A 106 -4.19 2.49 -9.46
N ASP A 107 -3.00 3.06 -9.23
CA ASP A 107 -1.75 2.31 -9.15
C ASP A 107 -1.11 2.31 -7.75
N ALA A 108 -1.65 3.09 -6.82
CA ALA A 108 -1.04 3.27 -5.50
C ALA A 108 -0.90 1.96 -4.71
N MET A 109 -1.94 1.12 -4.70
CA MET A 109 -1.91 -0.16 -3.97
C MET A 109 -0.92 -1.15 -4.60
N PHE A 110 -0.90 -1.25 -5.93
CA PHE A 110 0.06 -2.08 -6.66
C PHE A 110 1.51 -1.70 -6.32
N CYS A 111 1.85 -0.41 -6.44
CA CYS A 111 3.20 0.06 -6.14
C CYS A 111 3.57 -0.07 -4.65
N LEU A 112 2.59 0.05 -3.74
CA LEU A 112 2.82 -0.19 -2.32
C LEU A 112 3.10 -1.66 -2.04
N LEU A 113 2.42 -2.59 -2.72
CA LEU A 113 2.66 -4.03 -2.60
C LEU A 113 4.04 -4.41 -3.15
N ASP A 114 4.48 -3.80 -4.23
CA ASP A 114 5.82 -4.00 -4.74
C ASP A 114 6.88 -3.55 -3.72
N ASP A 115 6.69 -2.39 -3.09
CA ASP A 115 7.55 -1.92 -1.99
C ASP A 115 7.57 -2.89 -0.81
N LEU A 116 6.42 -3.44 -0.41
CA LEU A 116 6.31 -4.41 0.69
C LEU A 116 7.00 -5.75 0.38
N ARG A 117 7.05 -6.13 -0.90
CA ARG A 117 7.65 -7.39 -1.37
C ARG A 117 9.17 -7.26 -1.61
N THR A 118 9.60 -6.16 -2.20
CA THR A 118 10.95 -6.01 -2.74
C THR A 118 11.73 -4.86 -2.13
N GLY A 119 11.03 -3.84 -1.60
CA GLY A 119 11.64 -2.62 -1.10
C GLY A 119 12.38 -2.80 0.22
N GLU A 120 13.32 -1.90 0.47
CA GLU A 120 14.00 -1.78 1.76
C GLU A 120 13.46 -0.53 2.47
N PRO A 121 12.75 -0.69 3.62
CA PRO A 121 12.19 0.45 4.31
C PRO A 121 13.28 1.32 4.92
N ALA A 122 13.19 2.63 4.71
CA ALA A 122 14.09 3.60 5.33
C ALA A 122 13.89 3.68 6.85
N GLN A 123 12.69 3.37 7.33
CA GLN A 123 12.35 3.34 8.76
C GLN A 123 11.29 2.27 9.04
N VAL A 124 11.41 1.64 10.23
CA VAL A 124 10.41 0.72 10.78
C VAL A 124 10.16 1.10 12.23
N TRP A 125 8.89 1.23 12.63
CA TRP A 125 8.52 1.51 14.02
C TRP A 125 7.23 0.78 14.41
N SER A 126 6.91 0.80 15.70
CA SER A 126 5.65 0.26 16.22
C SER A 126 4.76 1.40 16.70
N GLU A 127 3.47 1.26 16.45
CA GLU A 127 2.45 2.21 16.86
C GLU A 127 1.23 1.47 17.40
N SER A 128 0.46 2.10 18.27
CA SER A 128 -0.80 1.55 18.76
C SER A 128 -1.94 2.50 18.39
N ALA A 129 -2.92 1.99 17.64
CA ALA A 129 -4.10 2.73 17.24
C ALA A 129 -5.36 1.97 17.68
N SER A 130 -6.23 2.64 18.46
CA SER A 130 -7.50 2.06 18.94
C SER A 130 -7.35 0.70 19.64
N GLY A 131 -6.21 0.48 20.32
CA GLY A 131 -5.92 -0.77 21.01
C GLY A 131 -5.36 -1.89 20.14
N THR A 132 -5.11 -1.62 18.87
CA THR A 132 -4.43 -2.54 17.93
C THR A 132 -2.97 -2.13 17.79
N GLU A 133 -2.06 -3.10 17.97
CA GLU A 133 -0.64 -2.92 17.73
C GLU A 133 -0.35 -2.99 16.22
N LEU A 134 0.32 -1.97 15.71
CA LEU A 134 0.68 -1.84 14.30
C LEU A 134 2.20 -1.84 14.14
N ALA A 135 2.67 -2.38 13.03
CA ALA A 135 3.99 -2.15 12.49
C ALA A 135 3.87 -1.11 11.39
N ALA A 136 4.66 -0.06 11.46
CA ALA A 136 4.70 0.98 10.47
C ALA A 136 6.03 0.96 9.73
N LEU A 137 6.00 1.09 8.42
CA LEU A 137 7.17 1.13 7.54
C LEU A 137 7.12 2.39 6.69
N LYS A 138 8.29 2.95 6.43
CA LYS A 138 8.46 4.08 5.54
C LYS A 138 9.44 3.72 4.42
N TYR A 139 9.02 3.98 3.19
CA TYR A 139 9.83 3.86 1.98
C TYR A 139 10.06 5.26 1.40
N GLU A 140 11.26 5.52 0.90
CA GLU A 140 11.66 6.80 0.32
C GLU A 140 12.37 6.57 -1.01
N TYR A 141 11.97 7.34 -2.01
CA TYR A 141 12.54 7.28 -3.36
C TYR A 141 12.81 8.68 -3.89
N ASP A 142 13.98 8.87 -4.46
CA ASP A 142 14.28 10.04 -5.27
C ASP A 142 13.96 9.72 -6.74
N SER A 143 13.13 10.54 -7.36
CA SER A 143 12.79 10.44 -8.78
C SER A 143 13.16 11.74 -9.52
N GLU A 144 13.17 11.71 -10.85
CA GLU A 144 13.38 12.93 -11.66
C GLU A 144 12.32 14.00 -11.38
N ASP A 145 11.11 13.58 -10.95
CA ASP A 145 9.96 14.43 -10.66
C ASP A 145 9.85 14.86 -9.18
N GLY A 146 10.84 14.53 -8.33
CA GLY A 146 10.88 14.87 -6.93
C GLY A 146 10.94 13.66 -6.00
N LYS A 147 10.85 13.91 -4.70
CA LYS A 147 10.90 12.88 -3.66
C LYS A 147 9.53 12.24 -3.46
N ILE A 148 9.49 10.91 -3.48
CA ILE A 148 8.30 10.13 -3.12
C ILE A 148 8.56 9.49 -1.75
N GLU A 149 7.57 9.59 -0.85
CA GLU A 149 7.58 8.90 0.43
C GLU A 149 6.27 8.12 0.57
N LYS A 150 6.36 6.87 1.01
CA LYS A 150 5.21 6.01 1.30
C LYS A 150 5.33 5.50 2.72
N GLN A 151 4.29 5.68 3.50
CA GLN A 151 4.17 5.12 4.85
C GLN A 151 3.03 4.12 4.87
N VAL A 152 3.25 2.95 5.45
CA VAL A 152 2.24 1.89 5.55
C VAL A 152 2.18 1.35 6.96
N TRP A 153 0.96 1.12 7.45
CA TRP A 153 0.67 0.50 8.75
C TRP A 153 0.06 -0.87 8.52
N LEU A 154 0.68 -1.86 9.10
CA LEU A 154 0.27 -3.26 9.05
C LEU A 154 -0.12 -3.71 10.45
N THR A 155 -1.08 -4.63 10.58
CA THR A 155 -1.31 -5.30 11.86
C THR A 155 -0.04 -6.05 12.26
N ARG A 156 0.37 -6.00 13.54
CA ARG A 156 1.53 -6.78 14.01
C ARG A 156 1.30 -8.28 13.89
N GLN A 157 0.07 -8.70 14.06
CA GLN A 157 -0.31 -10.09 13.95
C GLN A 157 -0.99 -10.31 12.59
N GLY A 158 -0.30 -11.00 11.68
CA GLY A 158 -0.78 -11.30 10.34
C GLY A 158 -0.32 -10.32 9.26
N LEU A 159 0.33 -9.19 9.60
CA LEU A 159 0.90 -8.20 8.66
C LEU A 159 -0.11 -7.70 7.61
N GLN A 160 -1.40 -7.67 7.95
CA GLN A 160 -2.46 -7.18 7.07
C GLN A 160 -2.36 -5.65 6.92
N PRO A 161 -2.39 -5.10 5.71
CA PRO A 161 -2.44 -3.67 5.51
C PRO A 161 -3.70 -3.06 6.12
N VAL A 162 -3.55 -1.94 6.84
CA VAL A 162 -4.65 -1.22 7.48
C VAL A 162 -4.79 0.16 6.90
N TYR A 163 -3.67 0.85 6.72
CA TYR A 163 -3.62 2.23 6.29
C TYR A 163 -2.31 2.55 5.59
N ALA A 164 -2.35 3.48 4.64
CA ALA A 164 -1.14 4.03 4.04
C ALA A 164 -1.28 5.52 3.72
N GLU A 165 -0.16 6.22 3.72
CA GLU A 165 -0.03 7.62 3.31
C GLU A 165 1.09 7.75 2.28
N LEU A 166 0.80 8.46 1.19
CA LEU A 166 1.74 8.68 0.11
C LEU A 166 1.98 10.18 -0.07
N TYR A 167 3.24 10.53 -0.19
CA TYR A 167 3.70 11.91 -0.25
C TYR A 167 4.52 12.16 -1.51
N ALA A 168 4.33 13.34 -2.10
CA ALA A 168 5.16 13.90 -3.16
C ALA A 168 5.78 15.20 -2.64
N ASP A 169 7.13 15.29 -2.63
CA ASP A 169 7.88 16.46 -2.14
C ASP A 169 7.44 16.93 -0.75
N GLY A 170 7.20 15.97 0.16
CA GLY A 170 6.78 16.23 1.53
C GLY A 170 5.29 16.63 1.68
N THR A 171 4.54 16.70 0.60
CA THR A 171 3.09 16.95 0.61
C THR A 171 2.34 15.64 0.50
N ARG A 172 1.42 15.34 1.43
CA ARG A 172 0.58 14.15 1.35
C ARG A 172 -0.42 14.31 0.20
N VAL A 173 -0.37 13.37 -0.74
CA VAL A 173 -1.20 13.38 -1.95
C VAL A 173 -2.25 12.27 -1.97
N LEU A 174 -1.99 11.16 -1.25
CA LEU A 174 -2.93 10.06 -1.14
C LEU A 174 -2.97 9.51 0.29
N THR A 175 -4.14 9.04 0.69
CA THR A 175 -4.30 8.10 1.80
C THR A 175 -5.11 6.89 1.34
N ILE A 176 -4.74 5.72 1.83
CA ILE A 176 -5.44 4.46 1.57
C ILE A 176 -5.86 3.90 2.92
N GLN A 177 -7.13 3.62 3.09
CA GLN A 177 -7.66 2.86 4.22
C GLN A 177 -8.16 1.52 3.70
N VAL A 178 -7.65 0.42 4.25
CA VAL A 178 -8.16 -0.93 3.98
C VAL A 178 -9.30 -1.21 4.95
N THR A 179 -10.51 -1.35 4.42
CA THR A 179 -11.72 -1.53 5.24
C THR A 179 -12.15 -2.99 5.33
N GLU A 180 -11.83 -3.77 4.31
CA GLU A 180 -12.01 -5.23 4.27
C GLU A 180 -10.75 -5.85 3.69
N TYR A 181 -10.35 -7.01 4.22
CA TYR A 181 -9.16 -7.75 3.76
C TYR A 181 -9.39 -9.25 3.93
N ARG A 182 -9.08 -10.01 2.88
CA ARG A 182 -9.19 -11.47 2.88
C ARG A 182 -8.10 -12.09 2.02
N GLU A 183 -7.22 -12.88 2.62
CA GLU A 183 -6.25 -13.70 1.88
C GLU A 183 -6.95 -14.81 1.09
N THR A 184 -6.40 -15.15 -0.09
CA THR A 184 -6.96 -16.14 -1.03
C THR A 184 -5.99 -17.28 -1.31
#